data_9736efe0f0ef3014baddd56ca5f581e6
#
_entry.id   9736efe0f0ef3014baddd56ca5f581e6
#
_cell.length_a   1.000
_cell.length_b   1.000
_cell.length_c   1.000
_cell.angle_alpha   90.00
_cell.angle_beta   90.00
_cell.angle_gamma   90.00
#
_symmetry.space_group_name_H-M   'P 1'
#
loop_
_entity.id
_entity.type
_entity.pdbx_description
1 polymer ?
#
loop_
_entity_poly.entity_id
_entity_poly.type
_entity_poly.pdbx_seq_one_letter_code
_entity_poly.pdbx_strand_id
1 'polypeptide(L)'
;MASRPTLSPIAEVRRFNRFYTKHIGVLQQGLLSSPFSLTEVRVMYELAHRKNATAVDLCRELELDAGYVSRILRSFERRRLIRRKRSGADGRQSLLSLTSKGRKTFKPLEARSNKQVAAMIAPVPGSRQRLLVDAMHTIESVIAPKHEGAAKGASYVLRPHQPGDMGWVVHRHGALYWKEYGYDERFEALVAKIVGEFVERFDPRRERCWIAEKDGEVVGSVFMVAKSKTVAKLRLLLVEPSARGLGIGRRLVEECLRFARQVGYRKMMLWTQSELGAARHLYKEAGFKMVARQRHRSWGRKDLVSETWEMKL
;
A
#
# COMPACT_ATOMS: atom_id res chain seq x y z
N MET A 1 -11.32 36.58 -2.62
CA MET A 1 -10.45 35.60 -1.95
C MET A 1 -9.09 35.64 -2.64
N ALA A 2 -8.04 36.13 -1.98
CA ALA A 2 -6.70 36.19 -2.57
C ALA A 2 -6.14 34.79 -2.72
N SER A 3 -5.79 34.39 -3.93
CA SER A 3 -5.08 33.14 -4.22
C SER A 3 -3.74 33.15 -3.49
N ARG A 4 -3.52 32.17 -2.62
CA ARG A 4 -2.20 31.93 -2.01
C ARG A 4 -1.17 31.78 -3.14
N PRO A 5 -0.02 32.47 -3.10
CA PRO A 5 1.03 32.25 -4.07
C PRO A 5 1.45 30.76 -3.99
N THR A 6 1.44 30.10 -5.13
CA THR A 6 1.88 28.68 -5.26
C THR A 6 3.38 28.63 -4.97
N LEU A 7 3.74 28.18 -3.78
CA LEU A 7 5.14 27.93 -3.42
C LEU A 7 5.72 26.83 -4.32
N SER A 8 6.99 26.88 -4.62
CA SER A 8 7.65 25.78 -5.35
C SER A 8 7.56 24.47 -4.55
N PRO A 9 7.52 23.29 -5.20
CA PRO A 9 7.50 22.00 -4.50
C PRO A 9 8.60 21.85 -3.45
N ILE A 10 9.80 22.39 -3.74
CA ILE A 10 10.93 22.43 -2.80
C ILE A 10 10.56 23.20 -1.52
N ALA A 11 9.96 24.36 -1.67
CA ALA A 11 9.57 25.22 -0.55
C ALA A 11 8.49 24.56 0.32
N GLU A 12 7.51 23.87 -0.29
CA GLU A 12 6.46 23.13 0.42
C GLU A 12 7.03 21.93 1.18
N VAL A 13 7.89 21.13 0.57
CA VAL A 13 8.56 20.01 1.25
C VAL A 13 9.40 20.51 2.45
N ARG A 14 10.18 21.58 2.27
CA ARG A 14 10.95 22.20 3.37
C ARG A 14 10.05 22.73 4.50
N ARG A 15 8.90 23.31 4.15
CA ARG A 15 7.90 23.77 5.12
C ARG A 15 7.33 22.60 5.90
N PHE A 16 6.94 21.52 5.21
CA PHE A 16 6.42 20.30 5.83
C PHE A 16 7.46 19.66 6.77
N ASN A 17 8.71 19.53 6.35
CA ASN A 17 9.77 18.96 7.16
C ASN A 17 9.96 19.73 8.48
N ARG A 18 9.98 21.09 8.43
CA ARG A 18 10.07 21.91 9.65
C ARG A 18 8.85 21.74 10.57
N PHE A 19 7.66 21.66 10.00
CA PHE A 19 6.44 21.42 10.76
C PHE A 19 6.48 20.05 11.42
N TYR A 20 6.79 19.01 10.68
CA TYR A 20 6.74 17.63 11.14
C TYR A 20 7.81 17.33 12.19
N THR A 21 9.06 17.73 11.97
CA THR A 21 10.15 17.54 12.94
C THR A 21 9.91 18.24 14.28
N LYS A 22 9.25 19.41 14.26
CA LYS A 22 8.80 20.09 15.48
C LYS A 22 7.76 19.25 16.22
N HIS A 23 6.74 18.71 15.49
CA HIS A 23 5.62 17.98 16.10
C HIS A 23 6.03 16.63 16.68
N ILE A 24 6.96 15.91 16.04
CA ILE A 24 7.46 14.62 16.55
C ILE A 24 8.55 14.78 17.60
N GLY A 25 8.91 16.01 18.00
CA GLY A 25 9.82 16.28 19.10
C GLY A 25 11.28 15.93 18.86
N VAL A 26 11.70 15.70 17.61
CA VAL A 26 13.11 15.34 17.27
C VAL A 26 14.11 16.44 17.66
N LEU A 27 13.64 17.69 17.74
CA LEU A 27 14.47 18.84 18.11
C LEU A 27 14.70 19.00 19.61
N GLN A 28 14.06 18.18 20.45
CA GLN A 28 14.23 18.24 21.90
C GLN A 28 15.51 17.52 22.33
N GLN A 29 16.27 18.10 23.26
CA GLN A 29 17.44 17.46 23.84
C GLN A 29 17.03 16.16 24.55
N GLY A 30 17.63 15.02 24.15
CA GLY A 30 17.35 13.70 24.72
C GLY A 30 16.06 13.08 24.17
N LEU A 31 16.18 12.35 23.06
CA LEU A 31 15.04 11.64 22.47
C LEU A 31 14.35 10.76 23.55
N LEU A 32 13.06 10.98 23.76
CA LEU A 32 12.26 10.22 24.72
C LEU A 32 12.78 10.31 26.17
N SER A 33 13.42 11.43 26.55
CA SER A 33 14.08 11.61 27.85
C SER A 33 15.05 10.45 28.19
N SER A 34 15.90 10.08 27.23
CA SER A 34 16.84 8.97 27.36
C SER A 34 18.28 9.39 27.04
N PRO A 35 19.29 8.64 27.52
CA PRO A 35 20.69 8.89 27.20
C PRO A 35 21.11 8.40 25.81
N PHE A 36 20.14 7.99 24.99
CA PHE A 36 20.37 7.47 23.64
C PHE A 36 20.05 8.53 22.59
N SER A 37 20.85 8.59 21.54
CA SER A 37 20.54 9.38 20.35
C SER A 37 19.38 8.77 19.57
N LEU A 38 18.77 9.56 18.68
CA LEU A 38 17.72 9.07 17.76
C LEU A 38 18.21 7.84 16.98
N THR A 39 19.42 7.89 16.46
CA THR A 39 20.02 6.79 15.69
C THR A 39 20.19 5.52 16.52
N GLU A 40 20.68 5.68 17.78
CA GLU A 40 20.83 4.54 18.69
C GLU A 40 19.47 3.89 19.02
N VAL A 41 18.43 4.69 19.28
CA VAL A 41 17.06 4.17 19.50
C VAL A 41 16.54 3.48 18.24
N ARG A 42 16.78 4.02 17.05
CA ARG A 42 16.37 3.40 15.80
C ARG A 42 17.07 2.08 15.54
N VAL A 43 18.39 1.98 15.80
CA VAL A 43 19.12 0.70 15.74
C VAL A 43 18.55 -0.32 16.72
N MET A 44 18.20 0.08 17.95
CA MET A 44 17.55 -0.83 18.91
C MET A 44 16.19 -1.29 18.42
N TYR A 45 15.41 -0.41 17.80
CA TYR A 45 14.11 -0.74 17.22
C TYR A 45 14.24 -1.83 16.14
N GLU A 46 15.17 -1.65 15.19
CA GLU A 46 15.39 -2.66 14.14
C GLU A 46 15.81 -4.01 14.73
N LEU A 47 16.70 -4.01 15.74
CA LEU A 47 17.14 -5.23 16.41
C LEU A 47 16.06 -5.88 17.30
N ALA A 48 15.06 -5.12 17.75
CA ALA A 48 13.91 -5.64 18.51
C ALA A 48 12.88 -6.34 17.62
N HIS A 49 12.65 -5.82 16.40
CA HIS A 49 11.55 -6.23 15.52
C HIS A 49 12.01 -7.16 14.37
N ARG A 50 13.32 -7.29 14.13
CA ARG A 50 13.86 -8.17 13.09
C ARG A 50 14.49 -9.43 13.69
N LYS A 51 14.19 -10.56 13.10
CA LYS A 51 14.91 -11.81 13.35
C LYS A 51 16.18 -11.84 12.48
N ASN A 52 17.34 -12.15 13.09
CA ASN A 52 18.62 -12.34 12.37
C ASN A 52 19.13 -11.13 11.59
N ALA A 53 19.05 -9.92 12.16
CA ALA A 53 19.60 -8.72 11.56
C ALA A 53 21.14 -8.79 11.52
N THR A 54 21.76 -8.30 10.42
CA THR A 54 23.21 -8.10 10.30
C THR A 54 23.57 -6.63 10.34
N ALA A 55 24.86 -6.30 10.52
CA ALA A 55 25.31 -4.91 10.42
C ALA A 55 25.07 -4.30 9.02
N VAL A 56 25.18 -5.12 7.97
CA VAL A 56 24.90 -4.69 6.59
C VAL A 56 23.42 -4.35 6.42
N ASP A 57 22.52 -5.15 7.00
CA ASP A 57 21.09 -4.85 6.95
C ASP A 57 20.76 -3.53 7.65
N LEU A 58 21.39 -3.25 8.79
CA LEU A 58 21.20 -1.98 9.51
C LEU A 58 21.73 -0.78 8.71
N CYS A 59 22.90 -0.92 8.05
CA CYS A 59 23.44 0.14 7.18
C CYS A 59 22.48 0.45 6.03
N ARG A 60 21.98 -0.59 5.37
CA ARG A 60 21.06 -0.45 4.23
C ARG A 60 19.72 0.14 4.65
N GLU A 61 19.12 -0.37 5.72
CA GLU A 61 17.80 0.04 6.17
C GLU A 61 17.75 1.46 6.72
N LEU A 62 18.82 1.86 7.39
CA LEU A 62 18.90 3.18 8.04
C LEU A 62 19.67 4.19 7.19
N GLU A 63 20.17 3.78 6.02
CA GLU A 63 21.02 4.59 5.13
C GLU A 63 22.21 5.21 5.87
N LEU A 64 22.85 4.42 6.75
CA LEU A 64 23.94 4.86 7.59
C LEU A 64 25.30 4.31 7.13
N ASP A 65 26.33 5.12 7.31
CA ASP A 65 27.72 4.71 7.09
C ASP A 65 28.13 3.52 7.97
N ALA A 66 28.84 2.54 7.38
CA ALA A 66 29.22 1.31 8.05
C ALA A 66 30.13 1.54 9.27
N GLY A 67 31.01 2.55 9.23
CA GLY A 67 31.85 2.93 10.35
C GLY A 67 31.05 3.50 11.51
N TYR A 68 30.00 4.27 11.20
CA TYR A 68 29.09 4.82 12.21
C TYR A 68 28.26 3.73 12.88
N VAL A 69 27.64 2.83 12.10
CA VAL A 69 26.92 1.68 12.63
C VAL A 69 27.84 0.80 13.48
N SER A 70 29.06 0.53 13.02
CA SER A 70 30.05 -0.25 13.77
C SER A 70 30.39 0.39 15.15
N ARG A 71 30.49 1.72 15.23
CA ARG A 71 30.71 2.43 16.50
C ARG A 71 29.53 2.27 17.45
N ILE A 72 28.30 2.40 16.97
CA ILE A 72 27.08 2.19 17.76
C ILE A 72 27.04 0.74 18.29
N LEU A 73 27.25 -0.24 17.41
CA LEU A 73 27.21 -1.66 17.79
C LEU A 73 28.28 -2.01 18.82
N ARG A 74 29.51 -1.49 18.69
CA ARG A 74 30.57 -1.66 19.72
C ARG A 74 30.19 -1.02 21.07
N SER A 75 29.54 0.16 21.04
CA SER A 75 29.01 0.80 22.25
C SER A 75 27.95 -0.10 22.91
N PHE A 76 27.02 -0.66 22.14
CA PHE A 76 25.98 -1.55 22.65
C PHE A 76 26.54 -2.88 23.18
N GLU A 77 27.57 -3.43 22.56
CA GLU A 77 28.26 -4.64 23.06
C GLU A 77 28.94 -4.35 24.41
N ARG A 78 29.72 -3.29 24.54
CA ARG A 78 30.33 -2.88 25.80
C ARG A 78 29.32 -2.69 26.94
N ARG A 79 28.13 -2.15 26.59
CA ARG A 79 27.00 -1.95 27.52
C ARG A 79 26.20 -3.23 27.76
N ARG A 80 26.53 -4.34 27.07
CA ARG A 80 25.83 -5.64 27.08
C ARG A 80 24.37 -5.54 26.66
N LEU A 81 24.06 -4.63 25.73
CA LEU A 81 22.69 -4.45 25.19
C LEU A 81 22.40 -5.39 24.02
N ILE A 82 23.42 -5.76 23.26
CA ILE A 82 23.32 -6.68 22.13
C ILE A 82 24.27 -7.87 22.29
N ARG A 83 24.01 -8.93 21.53
CA ARG A 83 24.90 -10.08 21.34
C ARG A 83 25.06 -10.35 19.86
N ARG A 84 26.25 -10.88 19.51
CA ARG A 84 26.55 -11.43 18.17
C ARG A 84 26.54 -12.95 18.22
N LYS A 85 25.98 -13.57 17.16
CA LYS A 85 26.08 -15.00 16.92
C LYS A 85 26.54 -15.21 15.47
N ARG A 86 27.50 -16.08 15.20
CA ARG A 86 27.89 -16.42 13.83
C ARG A 86 26.69 -17.01 13.09
N SER A 87 26.51 -16.61 11.84
CA SER A 87 25.49 -17.20 10.97
C SER A 87 25.86 -18.65 10.66
N GLY A 88 24.90 -19.57 10.79
CA GLY A 88 25.10 -20.97 10.37
C GLY A 88 25.10 -21.14 8.86
N ALA A 89 24.57 -20.18 8.09
CA ALA A 89 24.50 -20.24 6.63
C ALA A 89 25.72 -19.57 5.95
N ASP A 90 26.31 -18.54 6.57
CA ASP A 90 27.51 -17.86 6.10
C ASP A 90 28.36 -17.42 7.31
N GLY A 91 29.43 -18.16 7.55
CA GLY A 91 30.33 -17.93 8.69
C GLY A 91 31.03 -16.56 8.70
N ARG A 92 30.95 -15.79 7.61
CA ARG A 92 31.47 -14.42 7.51
C ARG A 92 30.49 -13.40 8.09
N GLN A 93 29.22 -13.75 8.26
CA GLN A 93 28.18 -12.87 8.76
C GLN A 93 27.91 -13.11 10.25
N SER A 94 27.72 -12.02 10.99
CA SER A 94 27.32 -12.05 12.40
C SER A 94 25.89 -11.57 12.54
N LEU A 95 25.04 -12.43 13.09
CA LEU A 95 23.67 -12.13 13.46
C LEU A 95 23.64 -11.34 14.76
N LEU A 96 22.91 -10.24 14.76
CA LEU A 96 22.75 -9.32 15.88
C LEU A 96 21.40 -9.49 16.53
N SER A 97 21.35 -9.46 17.85
CA SER A 97 20.08 -9.46 18.59
C SER A 97 20.23 -8.73 19.93
N LEU A 98 19.12 -8.16 20.43
CA LEU A 98 19.08 -7.59 21.76
C LEU A 98 19.23 -8.70 22.82
N THR A 99 20.01 -8.43 23.86
CA THR A 99 20.05 -9.25 25.08
C THR A 99 18.80 -9.01 25.93
N SER A 100 18.62 -9.77 27.02
CA SER A 100 17.55 -9.50 28.00
C SER A 100 17.69 -8.07 28.58
N LYS A 101 18.93 -7.63 28.85
CA LYS A 101 19.22 -6.24 29.28
C LYS A 101 18.84 -5.24 28.19
N GLY A 102 19.20 -5.49 26.92
CA GLY A 102 18.85 -4.63 25.79
C GLY A 102 17.35 -4.48 25.62
N ARG A 103 16.59 -5.57 25.70
CA ARG A 103 15.12 -5.53 25.65
C ARG A 103 14.51 -4.75 26.82
N LYS A 104 15.01 -4.98 28.05
CA LYS A 104 14.58 -4.18 29.23
C LYS A 104 14.86 -2.71 29.07
N THR A 105 15.98 -2.35 28.43
CA THR A 105 16.36 -0.95 28.15
C THR A 105 15.49 -0.34 27.03
N PHE A 106 15.17 -1.11 25.98
CA PHE A 106 14.38 -0.63 24.83
C PHE A 106 12.89 -0.47 25.14
N LYS A 107 12.28 -1.41 25.88
CA LYS A 107 10.84 -1.42 26.18
C LYS A 107 10.29 -0.09 26.72
N PRO A 108 10.94 0.62 27.68
CA PRO A 108 10.47 1.94 28.13
C PRO A 108 10.55 3.02 27.04
N LEU A 109 11.54 2.95 26.12
CA LEU A 109 11.68 3.90 25.02
C LEU A 109 10.55 3.73 24.02
N GLU A 110 10.25 2.50 23.65
CA GLU A 110 9.12 2.15 22.80
C GLU A 110 7.78 2.59 23.41
N ALA A 111 7.57 2.34 24.70
CA ALA A 111 6.35 2.77 25.41
C ALA A 111 6.19 4.29 25.42
N ARG A 112 7.28 5.05 25.62
CA ARG A 112 7.26 6.52 25.57
C ARG A 112 6.98 7.03 24.17
N SER A 113 7.58 6.42 23.14
CA SER A 113 7.31 6.76 21.73
C SER A 113 5.83 6.53 21.40
N ASN A 114 5.29 5.37 21.76
CA ASN A 114 3.88 5.06 21.54
C ASN A 114 2.95 6.05 22.27
N LYS A 115 3.28 6.41 23.52
CA LYS A 115 2.53 7.41 24.29
C LYS A 115 2.57 8.80 23.61
N GLN A 116 3.72 9.20 23.10
CA GLN A 116 3.88 10.49 22.40
C GLN A 116 3.05 10.53 21.11
N VAL A 117 3.12 9.47 20.30
CA VAL A 117 2.31 9.35 19.08
C VAL A 117 0.82 9.30 19.42
N ALA A 118 0.42 8.51 20.42
CA ALA A 118 -0.96 8.46 20.87
C ALA A 118 -1.48 9.83 21.31
N ALA A 119 -0.69 10.59 22.08
CA ALA A 119 -1.06 11.95 22.49
C ALA A 119 -1.17 12.93 21.31
N MET A 120 -0.34 12.77 20.28
CA MET A 120 -0.39 13.58 19.07
C MET A 120 -1.67 13.33 18.25
N ILE A 121 -2.11 12.09 18.16
CA ILE A 121 -3.29 11.71 17.35
C ILE A 121 -4.61 11.74 18.13
N ALA A 122 -4.58 11.69 19.46
CA ALA A 122 -5.78 11.69 20.30
C ALA A 122 -6.77 12.84 20.03
N PRO A 123 -6.34 14.10 19.80
CA PRO A 123 -7.25 15.20 19.48
C PRO A 123 -7.79 15.15 18.05
N VAL A 124 -7.29 14.24 17.20
CA VAL A 124 -7.69 14.14 15.79
C VAL A 124 -8.90 13.23 15.66
N PRO A 125 -10.03 13.68 15.06
CA PRO A 125 -11.20 12.81 14.82
C PRO A 125 -10.82 11.56 14.03
N GLY A 126 -11.43 10.40 14.31
CA GLY A 126 -11.07 9.10 13.71
C GLY A 126 -11.10 9.08 12.18
N SER A 127 -12.00 9.86 11.53
CA SER A 127 -12.02 10.04 10.08
C SER A 127 -10.76 10.73 9.56
N ARG A 128 -10.26 11.74 10.28
CA ARG A 128 -9.02 12.45 9.94
C ARG A 128 -7.76 11.66 10.31
N GLN A 129 -7.82 10.78 11.33
CA GLN A 129 -6.70 9.87 11.62
C GLN A 129 -6.44 8.92 10.44
N ARG A 130 -7.51 8.39 9.83
CA ARG A 130 -7.37 7.58 8.59
C ARG A 130 -6.75 8.36 7.44
N LEU A 131 -7.25 9.59 7.21
CA LEU A 131 -6.68 10.46 6.18
C LEU A 131 -5.19 10.77 6.44
N LEU A 132 -4.78 10.96 7.69
CA LEU A 132 -3.38 11.18 8.08
C LEU A 132 -2.52 9.95 7.75
N VAL A 133 -2.97 8.76 8.09
CA VAL A 133 -2.25 7.50 7.80
C VAL A 133 -2.15 7.27 6.29
N ASP A 134 -3.23 7.49 5.54
CA ASP A 134 -3.23 7.35 4.07
C ASP A 134 -2.26 8.37 3.42
N ALA A 135 -2.21 9.60 3.93
CA ALA A 135 -1.25 10.62 3.47
C ALA A 135 0.21 10.22 3.77
N MET A 136 0.50 9.64 4.94
CA MET A 136 1.83 9.12 5.29
C MET A 136 2.25 8.00 4.34
N HIS A 137 1.39 7.03 4.07
CA HIS A 137 1.66 5.96 3.10
C HIS A 137 1.91 6.51 1.69
N THR A 138 1.18 7.56 1.29
CA THR A 138 1.40 8.23 0.01
C THR A 138 2.79 8.87 -0.04
N ILE A 139 3.17 9.60 1.00
CA ILE A 139 4.52 10.22 1.10
C ILE A 139 5.61 9.14 1.03
N GLU A 140 5.48 8.05 1.81
CA GLU A 140 6.43 6.93 1.79
C GLU A 140 6.56 6.33 0.39
N SER A 141 5.45 6.08 -0.30
CA SER A 141 5.45 5.47 -1.63
C SER A 141 6.09 6.35 -2.72
N VAL A 142 6.03 7.68 -2.54
CA VAL A 142 6.63 8.66 -3.48
C VAL A 142 8.12 8.86 -3.22
N ILE A 143 8.53 8.89 -1.94
CA ILE A 143 9.91 9.24 -1.55
C ILE A 143 10.79 8.00 -1.42
N ALA A 144 10.22 6.82 -1.04
CA ALA A 144 11.01 5.62 -0.83
C ALA A 144 11.88 5.29 -2.05
N PRO A 145 13.20 5.05 -1.88
CA PRO A 145 14.05 4.63 -2.98
C PRO A 145 13.49 3.32 -3.55
N LYS A 146 13.41 3.26 -4.87
CA LYS A 146 13.02 2.03 -5.57
C LYS A 146 14.05 0.96 -5.21
N HIS A 147 13.68 0.01 -4.37
CA HIS A 147 14.53 -1.15 -4.14
C HIS A 147 14.77 -1.85 -5.48
N GLU A 148 16.00 -1.96 -5.90
CA GLU A 148 16.46 -2.66 -7.12
C GLU A 148 16.26 -4.18 -7.03
N GLY A 149 15.11 -4.61 -6.57
CA GLY A 149 14.70 -6.01 -6.47
C GLY A 149 13.22 -6.21 -6.80
N ALA A 150 12.43 -5.12 -6.90
CA ALA A 150 11.10 -5.16 -7.47
C ALA A 150 11.22 -4.88 -8.98
N ALA A 151 10.72 -5.77 -9.80
CA ALA A 151 10.76 -5.75 -11.26
C ALA A 151 10.80 -4.33 -11.84
N LYS A 152 11.65 -4.10 -12.84
CA LYS A 152 11.75 -2.87 -13.66
C LYS A 152 10.34 -2.41 -14.08
N GLY A 153 9.66 -1.61 -13.26
CA GLY A 153 8.31 -1.13 -13.47
C GLY A 153 8.24 0.37 -13.19
N ALA A 154 7.68 1.12 -14.11
CA ALA A 154 7.43 2.56 -13.94
C ALA A 154 6.70 2.84 -12.61
N SER A 155 7.10 3.89 -11.94
CA SER A 155 6.53 4.30 -10.64
C SER A 155 5.06 4.67 -10.80
N TYR A 156 4.18 3.96 -10.12
CA TYR A 156 2.77 4.30 -9.99
C TYR A 156 2.36 4.18 -8.53
N VAL A 157 1.31 4.89 -8.14
CA VAL A 157 0.75 4.88 -6.79
C VAL A 157 -0.65 4.28 -6.83
N LEU A 158 -1.00 3.46 -5.83
CA LEU A 158 -2.38 3.07 -5.59
C LEU A 158 -2.95 3.92 -4.47
N ARG A 159 -4.05 4.60 -4.74
CA ARG A 159 -4.75 5.44 -3.76
C ARG A 159 -6.23 5.10 -3.65
N PRO A 160 -6.89 5.45 -2.54
CA PRO A 160 -8.35 5.45 -2.48
C PRO A 160 -8.96 6.37 -3.55
N HIS A 161 -10.20 6.08 -3.93
CA HIS A 161 -10.94 6.93 -4.84
C HIS A 161 -11.27 8.30 -4.22
N GLN A 162 -11.41 9.30 -5.07
CA GLN A 162 -11.80 10.66 -4.73
C GLN A 162 -12.79 11.22 -5.75
N PRO A 163 -13.47 12.35 -5.47
CA PRO A 163 -14.36 12.99 -6.44
C PRO A 163 -13.69 13.21 -7.79
N GLY A 164 -14.37 12.84 -8.87
CA GLY A 164 -13.87 12.85 -10.26
C GLY A 164 -13.45 11.47 -10.78
N ASP A 165 -12.92 10.58 -9.93
CA ASP A 165 -12.47 9.24 -10.37
C ASP A 165 -13.61 8.38 -10.91
N MET A 166 -14.81 8.53 -10.36
CA MET A 166 -15.97 7.75 -10.80
C MET A 166 -16.35 8.07 -12.25
N GLY A 167 -16.30 9.34 -12.63
CA GLY A 167 -16.49 9.78 -14.02
C GLY A 167 -15.41 9.21 -14.94
N TRP A 168 -14.15 9.21 -14.52
CA TRP A 168 -13.05 8.60 -15.25
C TRP A 168 -13.27 7.10 -15.46
N VAL A 169 -13.68 6.35 -14.42
CA VAL A 169 -13.95 4.92 -14.51
C VAL A 169 -15.03 4.62 -15.55
N VAL A 170 -16.14 5.34 -15.53
CA VAL A 170 -17.24 5.17 -16.50
C VAL A 170 -16.75 5.45 -17.91
N HIS A 171 -16.15 6.62 -18.12
CA HIS A 171 -15.64 7.02 -19.43
C HIS A 171 -14.63 6.03 -20.00
N ARG A 172 -13.63 5.64 -19.20
CA ARG A 172 -12.56 4.77 -19.71
C ARG A 172 -13.03 3.34 -20.00
N HIS A 173 -13.93 2.80 -19.19
CA HIS A 173 -14.55 1.51 -19.50
C HIS A 173 -15.34 1.59 -20.81
N GLY A 174 -16.19 2.61 -20.99
CA GLY A 174 -16.95 2.78 -22.24
C GLY A 174 -15.99 2.88 -23.43
N ALA A 175 -15.06 3.83 -23.42
CA ALA A 175 -14.18 4.10 -24.53
C ALA A 175 -13.25 2.93 -24.90
N LEU A 176 -12.62 2.26 -23.90
CA LEU A 176 -11.71 1.15 -24.18
C LEU A 176 -12.45 -0.11 -24.62
N TYR A 177 -13.57 -0.44 -24.00
CA TYR A 177 -14.32 -1.63 -24.37
C TYR A 177 -15.00 -1.49 -25.74
N TRP A 178 -15.43 -0.28 -26.11
CA TRP A 178 -15.85 -0.01 -27.49
C TRP A 178 -14.71 -0.23 -28.47
N LYS A 179 -13.54 0.36 -28.20
CA LYS A 179 -12.39 0.30 -29.10
C LYS A 179 -11.79 -1.10 -29.22
N GLU A 180 -11.68 -1.84 -28.13
CA GLU A 180 -10.96 -3.12 -28.09
C GLU A 180 -11.89 -4.33 -28.33
N TYR A 181 -13.18 -4.21 -27.98
CA TYR A 181 -14.13 -5.34 -28.00
C TYR A 181 -15.42 -5.07 -28.75
N GLY A 182 -15.64 -3.84 -29.24
CA GLY A 182 -16.83 -3.46 -30.00
C GLY A 182 -18.11 -3.40 -29.16
N TYR A 183 -17.99 -3.11 -27.85
CA TYR A 183 -19.17 -2.93 -26.99
C TYR A 183 -19.78 -1.56 -27.21
N ASP A 184 -21.10 -1.48 -27.22
CA ASP A 184 -21.83 -0.23 -27.38
C ASP A 184 -22.08 0.51 -26.05
N GLU A 185 -22.79 1.64 -26.13
CA GLU A 185 -23.11 2.54 -25.00
C GLU A 185 -23.89 1.86 -23.86
N ARG A 186 -24.50 0.71 -24.10
CA ARG A 186 -25.21 -0.08 -23.08
C ARG A 186 -24.22 -0.67 -22.07
N PHE A 187 -22.95 -0.92 -22.49
CA PHE A 187 -21.91 -1.34 -21.56
C PHE A 187 -21.49 -0.16 -20.66
N GLU A 188 -21.34 1.04 -21.21
CA GLU A 188 -21.03 2.24 -20.42
C GLU A 188 -22.16 2.52 -19.41
N ALA A 189 -23.42 2.40 -19.82
CA ALA A 189 -24.59 2.53 -18.94
C ALA A 189 -24.56 1.50 -17.78
N LEU A 190 -24.13 0.25 -18.05
CA LEU A 190 -23.94 -0.75 -17.01
C LEU A 190 -22.83 -0.33 -16.01
N VAL A 191 -21.71 0.18 -16.50
CA VAL A 191 -20.61 0.66 -15.65
C VAL A 191 -21.07 1.85 -14.80
N ALA A 192 -21.78 2.82 -15.40
CA ALA A 192 -22.32 3.97 -14.68
C ALA A 192 -23.26 3.55 -13.55
N LYS A 193 -24.15 2.57 -13.81
CA LYS A 193 -25.03 2.00 -12.77
C LYS A 193 -24.22 1.37 -11.64
N ILE A 194 -23.20 0.56 -11.95
CA ILE A 194 -22.35 -0.09 -10.94
C ILE A 194 -21.63 0.95 -10.06
N VAL A 195 -21.12 2.01 -10.68
CA VAL A 195 -20.41 3.09 -9.99
C VAL A 195 -21.37 3.89 -9.11
N GLY A 196 -22.56 4.22 -9.62
CA GLY A 196 -23.60 4.91 -8.84
C GLY A 196 -24.01 4.11 -7.60
N GLU A 197 -24.35 2.83 -7.78
CA GLU A 197 -24.69 1.94 -6.67
C GLU A 197 -23.56 1.82 -5.62
N PHE A 198 -22.30 1.80 -6.08
CA PHE A 198 -21.15 1.78 -5.20
C PHE A 198 -21.06 3.05 -4.33
N VAL A 199 -21.17 4.23 -4.94
CA VAL A 199 -21.06 5.50 -4.21
C VAL A 199 -22.20 5.66 -3.20
N GLU A 200 -23.43 5.35 -3.62
CA GLU A 200 -24.62 5.46 -2.75
C GLU A 200 -24.58 4.54 -1.51
N ARG A 201 -23.99 3.34 -1.66
CA ARG A 201 -24.01 2.31 -0.61
C ARG A 201 -22.64 2.04 0.01
N PHE A 202 -21.64 2.84 -0.28
CA PHE A 202 -20.25 2.61 0.12
C PHE A 202 -20.09 2.45 1.63
N ASP A 203 -19.70 1.26 2.07
CA ASP A 203 -19.23 1.03 3.44
C ASP A 203 -17.70 0.89 3.46
N PRO A 204 -16.94 1.93 3.89
CA PRO A 204 -15.49 1.91 3.88
C PRO A 204 -14.87 0.86 4.82
N ARG A 205 -15.65 0.25 5.70
CA ARG A 205 -15.19 -0.86 6.55
C ARG A 205 -15.20 -2.18 5.80
N ARG A 206 -15.97 -2.29 4.70
CA ARG A 206 -16.20 -3.54 3.99
C ARG A 206 -15.90 -3.48 2.50
N GLU A 207 -15.80 -2.30 1.93
CA GLU A 207 -15.67 -2.06 0.51
C GLU A 207 -14.51 -1.11 0.22
N ARG A 208 -13.96 -1.18 -0.97
CA ARG A 208 -12.85 -0.31 -1.40
C ARG A 208 -12.86 -0.14 -2.92
N CYS A 209 -12.50 1.06 -3.35
CA CYS A 209 -12.06 1.30 -4.71
C CYS A 209 -10.61 1.78 -4.66
N TRP A 210 -9.73 1.14 -5.41
CA TRP A 210 -8.36 1.61 -5.63
C TRP A 210 -8.23 2.21 -7.02
N ILE A 211 -7.55 3.34 -7.06
CA ILE A 211 -7.16 4.06 -8.27
C ILE A 211 -5.65 3.93 -8.41
N ALA A 212 -5.20 3.50 -9.58
CA ALA A 212 -3.78 3.53 -9.94
C ALA A 212 -3.49 4.86 -10.65
N GLU A 213 -2.52 5.60 -10.14
CA GLU A 213 -2.08 6.88 -10.69
C GLU A 213 -0.60 6.80 -11.07
N LYS A 214 -0.25 7.28 -12.26
CA LYS A 214 1.11 7.33 -12.77
C LYS A 214 1.36 8.72 -13.36
N ASP A 215 2.43 9.36 -12.92
CA ASP A 215 2.82 10.70 -13.39
C ASP A 215 1.69 11.76 -13.26
N GLY A 216 0.84 11.65 -12.22
CA GLY A 216 -0.31 12.52 -11.99
C GLY A 216 -1.57 12.16 -12.76
N GLU A 217 -1.54 11.12 -13.60
CA GLU A 217 -2.67 10.67 -14.42
C GLU A 217 -3.26 9.36 -13.90
N VAL A 218 -4.58 9.24 -13.89
CA VAL A 218 -5.26 7.99 -13.54
C VAL A 218 -5.04 6.98 -14.67
N VAL A 219 -4.47 5.82 -14.33
CA VAL A 219 -4.13 4.77 -15.30
C VAL A 219 -4.75 3.41 -14.99
N GLY A 220 -5.53 3.30 -13.91
CA GLY A 220 -6.22 2.05 -13.61
C GLY A 220 -7.16 2.16 -12.42
N SER A 221 -8.07 1.21 -12.33
CA SER A 221 -9.05 1.11 -11.25
C SER A 221 -9.37 -0.33 -10.91
N VAL A 222 -9.83 -0.57 -9.68
CA VAL A 222 -10.51 -1.80 -9.29
C VAL A 222 -11.45 -1.53 -8.13
N PHE A 223 -12.58 -2.20 -8.10
CA PHE A 223 -13.55 -2.15 -7.02
C PHE A 223 -13.63 -3.50 -6.32
N MET A 224 -13.69 -3.47 -5.00
CA MET A 224 -14.06 -4.60 -4.18
C MET A 224 -15.31 -4.22 -3.38
N VAL A 225 -16.41 -4.91 -3.64
CA VAL A 225 -17.70 -4.66 -3.01
C VAL A 225 -18.21 -5.87 -2.23
N ALA A 226 -19.07 -5.64 -1.26
CA ALA A 226 -19.74 -6.68 -0.50
C ALA A 226 -20.83 -7.35 -1.37
N LYS A 227 -20.72 -8.65 -1.62
CA LYS A 227 -21.80 -9.47 -2.20
C LYS A 227 -22.71 -10.01 -1.10
N SER A 228 -22.13 -10.37 0.05
CA SER A 228 -22.82 -10.81 1.27
C SER A 228 -21.93 -10.58 2.49
N LYS A 229 -22.39 -11.02 3.68
CA LYS A 229 -21.56 -10.95 4.91
C LYS A 229 -20.21 -11.68 4.79
N THR A 230 -20.13 -12.74 3.97
CA THR A 230 -18.93 -13.59 3.86
C THR A 230 -18.31 -13.63 2.47
N VAL A 231 -18.93 -12.99 1.46
CA VAL A 231 -18.47 -13.01 0.07
C VAL A 231 -18.20 -11.60 -0.42
N ALA A 232 -16.97 -11.34 -0.86
CA ALA A 232 -16.59 -10.13 -1.59
C ALA A 232 -16.74 -10.33 -3.11
N LYS A 233 -16.94 -9.24 -3.86
CA LYS A 233 -16.97 -9.24 -5.32
C LYS A 233 -16.01 -8.22 -5.88
N LEU A 234 -15.07 -8.67 -6.73
CA LEU A 234 -14.18 -7.80 -7.50
C LEU A 234 -14.92 -7.33 -8.76
N ARG A 235 -14.83 -6.03 -9.06
CA ARG A 235 -15.51 -5.39 -10.21
C ARG A 235 -14.61 -4.31 -10.82
N LEU A 236 -14.89 -3.93 -12.05
CA LEU A 236 -14.35 -2.75 -12.75
C LEU A 236 -12.82 -2.67 -12.67
N LEU A 237 -12.13 -3.82 -12.86
CA LEU A 237 -10.69 -3.85 -13.06
C LEU A 237 -10.37 -3.34 -14.46
N LEU A 238 -9.63 -2.25 -14.53
CA LEU A 238 -9.16 -1.65 -15.78
C LEU A 238 -7.74 -1.14 -15.60
N VAL A 239 -6.92 -1.30 -16.64
CA VAL A 239 -5.60 -0.66 -16.75
C VAL A 239 -5.48 -0.06 -18.15
N GLU A 240 -5.11 1.23 -18.20
CA GLU A 240 -4.86 1.96 -19.44
C GLU A 240 -3.86 1.24 -20.33
N PRO A 241 -4.04 1.22 -21.66
CA PRO A 241 -3.10 0.60 -22.58
C PRO A 241 -1.66 1.08 -22.41
N SER A 242 -1.47 2.38 -22.14
CA SER A 242 -0.16 3.00 -21.90
C SER A 242 0.55 2.53 -20.63
N ALA A 243 -0.19 1.91 -19.71
CA ALA A 243 0.30 1.45 -18.41
C ALA A 243 0.25 -0.09 -18.24
N ARG A 244 -0.14 -0.81 -19.30
CA ARG A 244 -0.08 -2.29 -19.33
C ARG A 244 1.36 -2.78 -19.28
N GLY A 245 1.59 -3.97 -18.74
CA GLY A 245 2.93 -4.54 -18.57
C GLY A 245 3.70 -4.03 -17.35
N LEU A 246 3.21 -3.00 -16.64
CA LEU A 246 3.83 -2.44 -15.44
C LEU A 246 3.44 -3.16 -14.13
N GLY A 247 2.70 -4.27 -14.21
CA GLY A 247 2.26 -5.01 -13.01
C GLY A 247 1.06 -4.40 -12.27
N ILE A 248 0.50 -3.27 -12.75
CA ILE A 248 -0.61 -2.55 -12.10
C ILE A 248 -1.83 -3.45 -11.87
N GLY A 249 -2.25 -4.21 -12.90
CA GLY A 249 -3.42 -5.08 -12.77
C GLY A 249 -3.24 -6.17 -11.71
N ARG A 250 -2.05 -6.78 -11.62
CA ARG A 250 -1.70 -7.75 -10.57
C ARG A 250 -1.78 -7.09 -9.21
N ARG A 251 -1.17 -5.94 -9.03
CA ARG A 251 -1.15 -5.21 -7.77
C ARG A 251 -2.55 -4.80 -7.31
N LEU A 252 -3.42 -4.36 -8.22
CA LEU A 252 -4.82 -4.03 -7.91
C LEU A 252 -5.60 -5.26 -7.40
N VAL A 253 -5.42 -6.43 -8.03
CA VAL A 253 -6.03 -7.68 -7.57
C VAL A 253 -5.49 -8.10 -6.20
N GLU A 254 -4.18 -8.02 -5.98
CA GLU A 254 -3.54 -8.32 -4.69
C GLU A 254 -4.08 -7.44 -3.56
N GLU A 255 -4.27 -6.14 -3.80
CA GLU A 255 -4.88 -5.22 -2.82
C GLU A 255 -6.31 -5.61 -2.47
N CYS A 256 -7.12 -6.01 -3.46
CA CYS A 256 -8.46 -6.54 -3.21
C CYS A 256 -8.42 -7.79 -2.32
N LEU A 257 -7.53 -8.73 -2.61
CA LEU A 257 -7.39 -9.97 -1.84
C LEU A 257 -6.90 -9.70 -0.42
N ARG A 258 -5.90 -8.81 -0.27
CA ARG A 258 -5.36 -8.42 1.02
C ARG A 258 -6.45 -7.80 1.90
N PHE A 259 -7.18 -6.83 1.37
CA PHE A 259 -8.24 -6.14 2.10
C PHE A 259 -9.41 -7.09 2.41
N ALA A 260 -9.81 -7.96 1.50
CA ALA A 260 -10.88 -8.93 1.72
C ALA A 260 -10.55 -9.88 2.89
N ARG A 261 -9.29 -10.37 2.97
CA ARG A 261 -8.83 -11.19 4.11
C ARG A 261 -8.83 -10.40 5.41
N GLN A 262 -8.36 -9.15 5.37
CA GLN A 262 -8.29 -8.26 6.52
C GLN A 262 -9.69 -7.94 7.11
N VAL A 263 -10.69 -7.80 6.24
CA VAL A 263 -12.09 -7.56 6.63
C VAL A 263 -12.80 -8.85 7.10
N GLY A 264 -12.24 -10.03 6.82
CA GLY A 264 -12.79 -11.32 7.23
C GLY A 264 -13.76 -11.93 6.23
N TYR A 265 -13.68 -11.59 4.95
CA TYR A 265 -14.38 -12.34 3.90
C TYR A 265 -13.79 -13.74 3.77
N ARG A 266 -14.64 -14.73 3.49
CA ARG A 266 -14.24 -16.13 3.31
C ARG A 266 -14.07 -16.52 1.84
N LYS A 267 -14.70 -15.74 0.95
CA LYS A 267 -14.70 -15.99 -0.49
C LYS A 267 -14.68 -14.68 -1.25
N MET A 268 -13.96 -14.67 -2.36
CA MET A 268 -14.06 -13.62 -3.38
C MET A 268 -14.56 -14.19 -4.68
N MET A 269 -15.43 -13.45 -5.35
CA MET A 269 -15.91 -13.78 -6.68
C MET A 269 -15.73 -12.61 -7.64
N LEU A 270 -15.75 -12.90 -8.92
CA LEU A 270 -15.78 -11.90 -9.98
C LEU A 270 -16.60 -12.43 -11.18
N TRP A 271 -16.95 -11.52 -12.06
CA TRP A 271 -17.60 -11.82 -13.32
C TRP A 271 -16.85 -11.11 -14.44
N THR A 272 -16.56 -11.82 -15.52
CA THR A 272 -15.74 -11.36 -16.64
C THR A 272 -16.26 -11.91 -17.96
N GLN A 273 -15.63 -11.55 -19.07
CA GLN A 273 -15.93 -12.09 -20.39
C GLN A 273 -14.79 -13.00 -20.88
N SER A 274 -15.12 -14.05 -21.61
CA SER A 274 -14.15 -15.04 -22.09
C SER A 274 -13.08 -14.45 -23.01
N GLU A 275 -13.38 -13.36 -23.69
CA GLU A 275 -12.45 -12.65 -24.59
C GLU A 275 -11.42 -11.77 -23.86
N LEU A 276 -11.64 -11.47 -22.57
CA LEU A 276 -10.73 -10.67 -21.77
C LEU A 276 -9.50 -11.50 -21.30
N GLY A 277 -8.67 -11.95 -22.25
CA GLY A 277 -7.57 -12.89 -22.02
C GLY A 277 -6.59 -12.44 -20.94
N ALA A 278 -6.19 -11.17 -20.94
CA ALA A 278 -5.27 -10.62 -19.95
C ALA A 278 -5.87 -10.63 -18.52
N ALA A 279 -7.13 -10.26 -18.37
CA ALA A 279 -7.80 -10.28 -17.08
C ALA A 279 -7.96 -11.72 -16.55
N ARG A 280 -8.35 -12.66 -17.43
CA ARG A 280 -8.47 -14.09 -17.10
C ARG A 280 -7.14 -14.68 -16.64
N HIS A 281 -6.04 -14.31 -17.27
CA HIS A 281 -4.69 -14.72 -16.87
C HIS A 281 -4.37 -14.22 -15.46
N LEU A 282 -4.61 -12.94 -15.16
CA LEU A 282 -4.43 -12.36 -13.83
C LEU A 282 -5.25 -13.09 -12.75
N TYR A 283 -6.51 -13.40 -13.05
CA TYR A 283 -7.39 -14.08 -12.10
C TYR A 283 -6.92 -15.52 -11.83
N LYS A 284 -6.47 -16.24 -12.87
CA LYS A 284 -5.90 -17.58 -12.72
C LYS A 284 -4.63 -17.57 -11.88
N GLU A 285 -3.70 -16.64 -12.15
CA GLU A 285 -2.47 -16.48 -11.35
C GLU A 285 -2.77 -16.11 -9.89
N ALA A 286 -3.79 -15.29 -9.64
CA ALA A 286 -4.23 -14.93 -8.29
C ALA A 286 -4.93 -16.08 -7.53
N GLY A 287 -5.21 -17.21 -8.20
CA GLY A 287 -5.79 -18.41 -7.59
C GLY A 287 -7.31 -18.54 -7.75
N PHE A 288 -7.96 -17.68 -8.56
CA PHE A 288 -9.37 -17.85 -8.88
C PHE A 288 -9.59 -19.06 -9.81
N LYS A 289 -10.74 -19.71 -9.63
CA LYS A 289 -11.19 -20.83 -10.47
C LYS A 289 -12.50 -20.46 -11.16
N MET A 290 -12.63 -20.75 -12.43
CA MET A 290 -13.87 -20.57 -13.17
C MET A 290 -14.90 -21.60 -12.69
N VAL A 291 -16.08 -21.12 -12.29
CA VAL A 291 -17.15 -21.95 -11.72
C VAL A 291 -18.42 -21.97 -12.59
N ALA A 292 -18.60 -20.97 -13.46
CA ALA A 292 -19.73 -20.93 -14.37
C ALA A 292 -19.38 -20.18 -15.66
N ARG A 293 -20.05 -20.55 -16.75
CA ARG A 293 -19.91 -19.95 -18.07
C ARG A 293 -21.29 -19.88 -18.76
N GLN A 294 -21.62 -18.71 -19.34
CA GLN A 294 -22.91 -18.50 -19.97
C GLN A 294 -22.80 -17.67 -21.25
N ARG A 295 -23.42 -18.12 -22.33
CA ARG A 295 -23.58 -17.30 -23.55
C ARG A 295 -24.67 -16.25 -23.33
N HIS A 296 -24.42 -15.05 -23.83
CA HIS A 296 -25.41 -13.98 -23.77
C HIS A 296 -25.29 -13.02 -24.96
N ARG A 297 -26.34 -12.23 -25.15
CA ARG A 297 -26.39 -11.18 -26.18
C ARG A 297 -26.52 -9.83 -25.45
N SER A 298 -25.49 -9.01 -25.51
CA SER A 298 -25.46 -7.73 -24.82
C SER A 298 -24.53 -6.77 -25.55
N TRP A 299 -24.68 -5.49 -25.30
CA TRP A 299 -23.76 -4.44 -25.72
C TRP A 299 -23.45 -4.47 -27.22
N GLY A 300 -24.47 -4.66 -28.07
CA GLY A 300 -24.33 -4.72 -29.54
C GLY A 300 -23.81 -6.04 -30.09
N ARG A 301 -23.39 -6.97 -29.24
CA ARG A 301 -22.79 -8.25 -29.62
C ARG A 301 -23.71 -9.43 -29.33
N LYS A 302 -23.64 -10.47 -30.22
CA LYS A 302 -24.49 -11.68 -30.14
C LYS A 302 -23.73 -12.93 -29.68
N ASP A 303 -22.40 -12.83 -29.54
CA ASP A 303 -21.45 -13.93 -29.37
C ASP A 303 -20.73 -13.92 -28.03
N LEU A 304 -21.17 -13.11 -27.07
CA LEU A 304 -20.51 -12.95 -25.80
C LEU A 304 -20.65 -14.17 -24.89
N VAL A 305 -19.61 -14.45 -24.15
CA VAL A 305 -19.58 -15.52 -23.14
C VAL A 305 -19.05 -14.97 -21.83
N SER A 306 -19.96 -14.85 -20.87
CA SER A 306 -19.60 -14.47 -19.51
C SER A 306 -19.04 -15.65 -18.71
N GLU A 307 -18.13 -15.36 -17.80
CA GLU A 307 -17.53 -16.31 -16.88
C GLU A 307 -17.61 -15.78 -15.44
N THR A 308 -18.04 -16.66 -14.54
CA THR A 308 -17.95 -16.41 -13.10
C THR A 308 -16.75 -17.14 -12.54
N TRP A 309 -15.93 -16.44 -11.79
CA TRP A 309 -14.74 -16.97 -11.14
C TRP A 309 -14.83 -16.76 -9.62
N GLU A 310 -14.33 -17.74 -8.87
CA GLU A 310 -14.35 -17.70 -7.40
C GLU A 310 -13.03 -18.20 -6.81
N MET A 311 -12.71 -17.72 -5.59
CA MET A 311 -11.64 -18.27 -4.77
C MET A 311 -12.01 -18.22 -3.29
N LYS A 312 -11.49 -19.16 -2.51
CA LYS A 312 -11.49 -19.09 -1.04
C LYS A 312 -10.37 -18.15 -0.60
N LEU A 313 -10.61 -17.35 0.43
CA LEU A 313 -9.67 -16.35 0.97
C LEU A 313 -8.87 -16.88 2.16
#